data_420a9ecabe85da12d6d09d2452baa758
#
_entry.id   420a9ecabe85da12d6d09d2452baa758
#
_cell.length_a   1.000
_cell.length_b   1.000
_cell.length_c   1.000
_cell.angle_alpha   90.00
_cell.angle_beta   90.00
_cell.angle_gamma   90.00
#
_symmetry.space_group_name_H-M   'P 1'
#
loop_
_entity.id
_entity.type
_entity.pdbx_description
1 polymer ?
#
loop_
_entity_poly.entity_id
_entity_poly.type
_entity_poly.pdbx_seq_one_letter_code
_entity_poly.pdbx_strand_id
1 'polypeptide(L)'
;MRLWNGWGNEDSDLTMELSDGLRALLEALVGSGTALSQATLNDVISKVPNTRLDDHPLIKTDPETRVRHSRGQSLPDWLEMHSGNVDSFPDGVAFPESSEQIRELLAHAKKK
;
A
#
# COMPACT_ATOMS: atom_id res chain seq x y z
N MET A 1 5.78 -11.78 -6.48
CA MET A 1 5.53 -10.33 -6.30
C MET A 1 5.33 -10.03 -4.82
N ARG A 2 5.70 -8.87 -4.36
CA ARG A 2 5.50 -8.48 -2.96
C ARG A 2 4.00 -8.29 -2.66
N LEU A 3 3.61 -8.62 -1.43
CA LEU A 3 2.26 -8.32 -0.97
C LEU A 3 1.99 -6.81 -1.06
N TRP A 4 0.79 -6.45 -1.50
CA TRP A 4 0.39 -5.05 -1.60
C TRP A 4 -0.05 -4.47 -0.23
N ASN A 5 -0.43 -5.34 0.70
CA ASN A 5 -1.03 -4.98 1.99
C ASN A 5 -0.34 -5.61 3.20
N GLY A 6 0.91 -6.02 3.08
CA GLY A 6 1.65 -6.66 4.18
C GLY A 6 3.11 -6.91 3.86
N TRP A 7 3.82 -7.46 4.82
CA TRP A 7 5.20 -7.90 4.63
C TRP A 7 5.24 -9.25 3.92
N GLY A 8 6.26 -9.46 3.11
CA GLY A 8 6.49 -10.71 2.39
C GLY A 8 6.05 -10.67 0.93
N ASN A 9 5.88 -11.85 0.36
CA ASN A 9 5.51 -12.05 -1.03
C ASN A 9 4.17 -12.79 -1.12
N GLU A 10 3.51 -12.69 -2.26
CA GLU A 10 2.20 -13.32 -2.51
C GLU A 10 2.25 -14.85 -2.42
N ASP A 11 3.42 -15.43 -2.71
CA ASP A 11 3.66 -16.88 -2.63
C ASP A 11 4.11 -17.36 -1.24
N SER A 12 4.26 -16.46 -0.29
CA SER A 12 4.67 -16.79 1.07
C SER A 12 3.44 -17.08 1.94
N ASP A 13 3.41 -18.27 2.55
CA ASP A 13 2.38 -18.59 3.54
C ASP A 13 2.78 -18.02 4.90
N LEU A 14 2.38 -16.80 5.15
CA LEU A 14 2.57 -16.11 6.43
C LEU A 14 1.28 -16.08 7.25
N THR A 15 0.28 -16.84 6.86
CA THR A 15 -1.00 -16.91 7.55
C THR A 15 -0.83 -17.59 8.90
N MET A 16 -1.19 -16.91 9.97
CA MET A 16 -1.21 -17.46 11.31
C MET A 16 -2.63 -17.32 11.88
N GLU A 17 -3.22 -18.45 12.24
CA GLU A 17 -4.49 -18.46 12.95
C GLU A 17 -4.25 -18.53 14.46
N LEU A 18 -4.98 -17.69 15.20
CA LEU A 18 -4.94 -17.74 16.66
C LEU A 18 -5.69 -18.97 17.15
N SER A 19 -5.08 -19.75 18.04
CA SER A 19 -5.80 -20.81 18.75
C SER A 19 -6.88 -20.22 19.65
N ASP A 20 -7.91 -21.01 19.96
CA ASP A 20 -8.99 -20.58 20.85
C ASP A 20 -8.46 -20.15 22.21
N GLY A 21 -7.46 -20.89 22.74
CA GLY A 21 -6.84 -20.56 24.02
C GLY A 21 -6.09 -19.22 23.99
N LEU A 22 -5.35 -18.94 22.92
CA LEU A 22 -4.64 -17.66 22.75
C LEU A 22 -5.64 -16.51 22.57
N ARG A 23 -6.71 -16.73 21.82
CA ARG A 23 -7.77 -15.73 21.64
C ARG A 23 -8.43 -15.38 22.97
N ALA A 24 -8.77 -16.39 23.79
CA ALA A 24 -9.35 -16.20 25.11
C ALA A 24 -8.41 -15.44 26.05
N LEU A 25 -7.09 -15.73 25.99
CA LEU A 25 -6.10 -15.01 26.78
C LEU A 25 -6.00 -13.53 26.37
N LEU A 26 -6.00 -13.25 25.07
CA LEU A 26 -5.97 -11.87 24.56
C LEU A 26 -7.21 -11.09 24.97
N GLU A 27 -8.40 -11.70 24.87
CA GLU A 27 -9.64 -11.07 25.32
C GLU A 27 -9.64 -10.76 26.81
N ALA A 28 -9.08 -11.66 27.63
CA ALA A 28 -8.94 -11.44 29.07
C ALA A 28 -7.97 -10.31 29.42
N LEU A 29 -6.88 -10.15 28.64
CA LEU A 29 -5.83 -9.16 28.91
C LEU A 29 -6.15 -7.78 28.35
N VAL A 30 -6.72 -7.68 27.16
CA VAL A 30 -6.91 -6.43 26.43
C VAL A 30 -8.36 -6.13 26.02
N GLY A 31 -9.28 -7.03 26.34
CA GLY A 31 -10.69 -6.90 25.97
C GLY A 31 -11.03 -7.46 24.60
N SER A 32 -12.33 -7.37 24.25
CA SER A 32 -12.82 -7.87 22.97
C SER A 32 -12.27 -7.04 21.80
N GLY A 33 -11.86 -7.73 20.75
CA GLY A 33 -11.43 -7.09 19.51
C GLY A 33 -12.59 -6.76 18.58
N THR A 34 -12.36 -5.85 17.67
CA THR A 34 -13.26 -5.57 16.56
C THR A 34 -12.72 -6.24 15.30
N ALA A 35 -13.58 -6.96 14.57
CA ALA A 35 -13.17 -7.55 13.30
C ALA A 35 -12.78 -6.45 12.32
N LEU A 36 -11.60 -6.56 11.72
CA LEU A 36 -11.14 -5.66 10.68
C LEU A 36 -11.80 -6.06 9.36
N SER A 37 -12.37 -5.10 8.65
CA SER A 37 -12.84 -5.36 7.30
C SER A 37 -11.66 -5.72 6.39
N GLN A 38 -11.90 -6.61 5.43
CA GLN A 38 -10.88 -7.05 4.48
C GLN A 38 -11.23 -6.52 3.09
N ALA A 39 -10.26 -5.85 2.47
CA ALA A 39 -10.39 -5.35 1.12
C ALA A 39 -9.45 -6.12 0.17
N THR A 40 -9.90 -6.29 -1.07
CA THR A 40 -9.05 -6.81 -2.13
C THR A 40 -8.23 -5.67 -2.76
N LEU A 41 -7.18 -6.04 -3.49
CA LEU A 41 -6.41 -5.06 -4.25
C LEU A 41 -7.32 -4.29 -5.25
N ASN A 42 -8.23 -4.98 -5.90
CA ASN A 42 -9.18 -4.35 -6.84
C ASN A 42 -10.11 -3.36 -6.16
N ASP A 43 -10.54 -3.63 -4.92
CA ASP A 43 -11.35 -2.68 -4.15
C ASP A 43 -10.63 -1.37 -3.94
N VAL A 44 -9.33 -1.42 -3.64
CA VAL A 44 -8.51 -0.22 -3.43
C VAL A 44 -8.16 0.45 -4.76
N ILE A 45 -7.83 -0.33 -5.79
CA ILE A 45 -7.56 0.20 -7.14
C ILE A 45 -8.75 1.02 -7.65
N SER A 46 -9.97 0.57 -7.41
CA SER A 46 -11.18 1.28 -7.85
C SER A 46 -11.36 2.67 -7.24
N LYS A 47 -10.68 2.95 -6.12
CA LYS A 47 -10.71 4.25 -5.44
C LYS A 47 -9.67 5.24 -5.95
N VAL A 48 -8.70 4.78 -6.74
CA VAL A 48 -7.60 5.63 -7.21
C VAL A 48 -8.13 6.66 -8.21
N PRO A 49 -7.99 7.96 -7.92
CA PRO A 49 -8.43 9.00 -8.85
C PRO A 49 -7.50 9.09 -10.05
N ASN A 50 -7.94 9.75 -11.11
CA ASN A 50 -7.09 10.04 -12.25
C ASN A 50 -5.85 10.81 -11.82
N THR A 51 -4.72 10.51 -12.45
CA THR A 51 -3.49 11.26 -12.20
C THR A 51 -3.63 12.72 -12.64
N ARG A 52 -2.98 13.60 -11.91
CA ARG A 52 -2.84 15.02 -12.27
C ARG A 52 -1.56 15.30 -13.05
N LEU A 53 -0.74 14.27 -13.28
CA LEU A 53 0.52 14.39 -13.99
C LEU A 53 0.34 14.19 -15.48
N ASP A 54 1.11 14.92 -16.27
CA ASP A 54 1.28 14.66 -17.70
C ASP A 54 2.15 13.41 -17.90
N ASP A 55 2.06 12.82 -19.08
CA ASP A 55 2.87 11.66 -19.43
C ASP A 55 4.36 11.98 -19.35
N HIS A 56 5.08 11.09 -18.68
CA HIS A 56 6.53 11.18 -18.57
C HIS A 56 7.14 9.77 -18.62
N PRO A 57 8.21 9.55 -19.41
CA PRO A 57 8.77 8.20 -19.62
C PRO A 57 9.30 7.54 -18.35
N LEU A 58 9.68 8.31 -17.34
CA LEU A 58 10.19 7.79 -16.05
C LEU A 58 9.12 7.65 -14.99
N ILE A 59 7.88 8.04 -15.24
CA ILE A 59 6.81 8.04 -14.25
C ILE A 59 5.70 7.08 -14.66
N LYS A 60 5.39 6.13 -13.78
CA LYS A 60 4.24 5.23 -13.92
C LYS A 60 3.04 5.83 -13.21
N THR A 61 1.91 5.86 -13.88
CA THR A 61 0.67 6.42 -13.35
C THR A 61 -0.46 5.39 -13.26
N ASP A 62 -0.17 4.13 -13.54
CA ASP A 62 -1.16 3.06 -13.43
C ASP A 62 -1.66 2.90 -11.99
N PRO A 63 -2.95 2.64 -11.81
CA PRO A 63 -3.54 2.59 -10.47
C PRO A 63 -2.90 1.57 -9.53
N GLU A 64 -2.54 0.39 -10.01
CA GLU A 64 -1.93 -0.65 -9.17
C GLU A 64 -0.59 -0.19 -8.59
N THR A 65 0.30 0.36 -9.43
CA THR A 65 1.60 0.88 -8.97
C THR A 65 1.40 1.99 -7.93
N ARG A 66 0.43 2.85 -8.13
CA ARG A 66 0.09 3.94 -7.21
C ARG A 66 -0.43 3.43 -5.87
N VAL A 67 -1.26 2.38 -5.86
CA VAL A 67 -1.71 1.72 -4.63
C VAL A 67 -0.53 1.11 -3.87
N ARG A 68 0.31 0.35 -4.56
CA ARG A 68 1.47 -0.33 -3.93
C ARG A 68 2.48 0.63 -3.31
N HIS A 69 2.44 1.91 -3.66
CA HIS A 69 3.33 2.96 -3.16
C HIS A 69 2.59 4.06 -2.39
N SER A 70 1.34 3.81 -1.98
CA SER A 70 0.51 4.80 -1.29
C SER A 70 0.81 4.94 0.20
N ARG A 71 1.40 3.93 0.80
CA ARG A 71 1.69 3.88 2.24
C ARG A 71 3.09 3.34 2.49
N GLY A 72 3.60 3.56 3.70
CA GLY A 72 4.82 2.94 4.19
C GLY A 72 4.65 1.48 4.57
N GLN A 73 5.49 1.00 5.47
CA GLN A 73 5.50 -0.40 5.90
C GLN A 73 5.34 -0.55 7.42
N SER A 74 4.76 0.43 8.08
CA SER A 74 4.43 0.33 9.50
C SER A 74 3.19 -0.53 9.70
N LEU A 75 2.98 -1.01 10.93
CA LEU A 75 1.77 -1.76 11.25
C LEU A 75 0.49 -0.94 11.00
N PRO A 76 0.38 0.34 11.40
CA PRO A 76 -0.77 1.15 11.04
C PRO A 76 -1.02 1.26 9.54
N ASP A 77 0.04 1.38 8.72
CA ASP A 77 -0.09 1.41 7.26
C ASP A 77 -0.73 0.12 6.73
N TRP A 78 -0.26 -1.04 7.21
CA TRP A 78 -0.83 -2.33 6.80
C TRP A 78 -2.27 -2.51 7.25
N LEU A 79 -2.65 -2.04 8.44
CA LEU A 79 -4.03 -2.08 8.90
C LEU A 79 -4.95 -1.24 8.00
N GLU A 80 -4.52 -0.06 7.58
CA GLU A 80 -5.25 0.76 6.62
C GLU A 80 -5.43 0.06 5.27
N MET A 81 -4.36 -0.54 4.76
CA MET A 81 -4.40 -1.24 3.47
C MET A 81 -5.27 -2.49 3.53
N HIS A 82 -5.18 -3.29 4.60
CA HIS A 82 -6.03 -4.46 4.79
C HIS A 82 -7.51 -4.13 4.85
N SER A 83 -7.87 -3.05 5.50
CA SER A 83 -9.27 -2.62 5.63
C SER A 83 -9.79 -1.87 4.40
N GLY A 84 -8.92 -1.46 3.50
CA GLY A 84 -9.28 -0.66 2.34
C GLY A 84 -9.54 0.82 2.65
N ASN A 85 -9.17 1.29 3.84
CA ASN A 85 -9.32 2.68 4.26
C ASN A 85 -8.18 3.58 3.74
N VAL A 86 -7.75 3.36 2.51
CA VAL A 86 -6.74 4.17 1.84
C VAL A 86 -7.46 5.29 1.10
N ASP A 87 -7.20 6.52 1.47
CA ASP A 87 -7.90 7.71 0.98
C ASP A 87 -6.99 8.68 0.19
N SER A 88 -5.69 8.43 0.18
CA SER A 88 -4.72 9.23 -0.56
C SER A 88 -3.72 8.37 -1.31
N PHE A 89 -3.37 8.80 -2.51
CA PHE A 89 -2.48 8.06 -3.41
C PHE A 89 -1.51 9.04 -4.08
N PRO A 90 -0.27 8.61 -4.37
CA PRO A 90 0.60 9.41 -5.21
C PRO A 90 0.02 9.55 -6.61
N ASP A 91 0.28 10.65 -7.29
CA ASP A 91 -0.16 10.84 -8.69
C ASP A 91 0.64 9.99 -9.66
N GLY A 92 1.84 9.61 -9.30
CA GLY A 92 2.70 8.72 -10.07
C GLY A 92 3.87 8.22 -9.25
N VAL A 93 4.54 7.22 -9.76
CA VAL A 93 5.71 6.59 -9.11
C VAL A 93 6.83 6.46 -10.13
N ALA A 94 8.02 6.89 -9.75
CA ALA A 94 9.20 6.78 -10.60
C ALA A 94 10.21 5.78 -10.01
N PHE A 95 10.89 5.07 -10.90
CA PHE A 95 11.94 4.11 -10.53
C PHE A 95 13.25 4.52 -11.20
N PRO A 96 13.94 5.57 -10.73
CA PRO A 96 15.16 6.05 -11.35
C PRO A 96 16.30 5.04 -11.17
N GLU A 97 17.07 4.87 -12.22
CA GLU A 97 18.23 3.96 -12.26
C GLU A 97 19.58 4.71 -12.27
N SER A 98 19.56 6.04 -12.33
CA SER A 98 20.76 6.87 -12.36
C SER A 98 20.54 8.22 -11.69
N SER A 99 21.64 8.87 -11.33
CA SER A 99 21.61 10.24 -10.78
C SER A 99 21.06 11.25 -11.80
N GLU A 100 21.29 11.01 -13.08
CA GLU A 100 20.77 11.88 -14.15
C GLU A 100 19.25 11.80 -14.24
N GLN A 101 18.68 10.61 -14.13
CA GLN A 101 17.24 10.43 -14.09
C GLN A 101 16.60 11.09 -12.86
N ILE A 102 17.26 11.06 -11.71
CA ILE A 102 16.80 11.77 -10.51
C ILE A 102 16.78 13.29 -10.76
N ARG A 103 17.84 13.84 -11.39
CA ARG A 103 17.87 15.27 -11.73
C ARG A 103 16.77 15.66 -12.72
N GLU A 104 16.50 14.82 -13.71
CA GLU A 104 15.43 15.02 -14.68
C GLU A 104 14.06 15.03 -13.99
N LEU A 105 13.80 14.08 -13.08
CA LEU A 105 12.56 14.02 -12.30
C LEU A 105 12.38 15.24 -11.39
N LEU A 106 13.43 15.67 -10.72
CA LEU A 106 13.40 16.88 -9.88
C LEU A 106 13.13 18.14 -10.71
N ALA A 107 13.75 18.25 -11.89
CA ALA A 107 13.50 19.37 -12.80
C ALA A 107 12.05 19.36 -13.33
N HIS A 108 11.51 18.17 -13.63
CA HIS A 108 10.13 17.98 -14.05
C HIS A 108 9.16 18.37 -12.93
N ALA A 109 9.39 17.90 -11.70
CA ALA A 109 8.55 18.24 -10.55
C ALA A 109 8.54 19.74 -10.23
N LYS A 110 9.66 20.42 -10.45
CA LYS A 110 9.77 21.86 -10.20
C LYS A 110 8.91 22.70 -11.16
N LYS A 111 8.53 22.16 -12.32
CA LYS A 111 7.65 22.85 -13.28
C LYS A 111 6.17 22.71 -12.96
N LYS A 112 5.83 21.89 -12.00
CA LYS A 112 4.46 21.64 -11.52
C LYS A 112 4.23 22.36 -10.19
#